data_513de87d5614988e38bdca9c8723140c
#
_entry.id   513de87d5614988e38bdca9c8723140c
#
_cell.length_a   1.000
_cell.length_b   1.000
_cell.length_c   1.000
_cell.angle_alpha   90.00
_cell.angle_beta   90.00
_cell.angle_gamma   90.00
#
_symmetry.space_group_name_H-M   'P 1'
#
loop_
_entity.id
_entity.type
_entity.pdbx_description
1 polymer ?
#
loop_
_entity_poly.entity_id
_entity_poly.type
_entity_poly.pdbx_seq_one_letter_code
_entity_poly.pdbx_strand_id
1 'polypeptide(L)'
;MASTRAVKLTSDVFALPPPSALTALSLGYRSALADILFTSTVVSYGIHGEEHRRFEFVGEYLDSIVALDPHFCQTYRYADTFIIYQAEGTPGPDEVRHAQRLLERGLEMCPYDAALWLSAGQFMAFIGTQFLTDEREKEQLRSEGAKTLARAAELGSDNQNLQWQATAAAGIFTREGNREAAIAFLERVYSVTDDEQLKANVAAKLDALREEQRASRAKRRADAFNELWRRDLPFVSRTKLLVLGPPFEAPRCSGGDRPANRCAQSWLDWGAAQTDQPMSRRH
;
A
#
# COMPACT_ATOMS: atom_id res chain seq x y z
N MET A 1 12.27 56.37 -23.67
CA MET A 1 11.93 54.95 -23.84
C MET A 1 11.14 54.50 -22.62
N ALA A 2 9.83 54.39 -22.73
CA ALA A 2 8.97 53.94 -21.65
C ALA A 2 9.12 52.40 -21.55
N SER A 3 9.71 51.94 -20.45
CA SER A 3 9.72 50.56 -20.08
C SER A 3 8.29 50.13 -19.78
N THR A 4 7.66 49.40 -20.69
CA THR A 4 6.45 48.66 -20.41
C THR A 4 6.76 47.58 -19.42
N ARG A 5 6.66 47.86 -18.12
CA ARG A 5 6.61 46.81 -17.10
C ARG A 5 5.40 45.94 -17.43
N ALA A 6 5.63 44.77 -17.94
CA ALA A 6 4.59 43.75 -18.05
C ALA A 6 3.97 43.58 -16.66
N VAL A 7 2.68 43.89 -16.54
CA VAL A 7 1.93 43.61 -15.31
C VAL A 7 1.92 42.08 -15.21
N LYS A 8 2.73 41.51 -14.32
CA LYS A 8 2.66 40.11 -14.00
C LYS A 8 1.25 39.86 -13.43
N LEU A 9 0.48 39.05 -14.09
CA LEU A 9 -0.76 38.53 -13.53
C LEU A 9 -0.38 37.76 -12.27
N THR A 10 -0.85 38.23 -11.12
CA THR A 10 -0.52 37.64 -9.81
C THR A 10 -1.40 36.45 -9.46
N SER A 11 -2.42 36.15 -10.25
CA SER A 11 -3.33 35.03 -10.08
C SER A 11 -3.56 34.31 -11.42
N ASP A 12 -3.65 33.00 -11.39
CA ASP A 12 -3.99 32.20 -12.53
C ASP A 12 -5.49 32.30 -12.81
N VAL A 13 -5.86 32.18 -14.08
CA VAL A 13 -7.26 32.10 -14.50
C VAL A 13 -7.47 30.74 -15.16
N PHE A 14 -8.40 29.98 -14.62
CA PHE A 14 -8.80 28.74 -15.25
C PHE A 14 -9.58 29.06 -16.54
N ALA A 15 -9.00 28.72 -17.68
CA ALA A 15 -9.50 29.11 -18.99
C ALA A 15 -10.12 27.95 -19.79
N LEU A 16 -10.19 26.74 -19.23
CA LEU A 16 -10.77 25.61 -19.92
C LEU A 16 -12.29 25.55 -19.73
N PRO A 17 -13.05 25.23 -20.79
CA PRO A 17 -14.46 24.92 -20.66
C PRO A 17 -14.64 23.57 -19.93
N PRO A 18 -15.84 23.28 -19.39
CA PRO A 18 -16.07 22.02 -18.70
C PRO A 18 -15.78 20.80 -19.61
N PRO A 19 -15.40 19.64 -19.03
CA PRO A 19 -14.95 18.46 -19.79
C PRO A 19 -15.92 17.99 -20.86
N SER A 20 -17.23 18.12 -20.66
CA SER A 20 -18.25 17.80 -21.66
C SER A 20 -18.17 18.70 -22.91
N ALA A 21 -17.92 19.99 -22.71
CA ALA A 21 -17.74 20.94 -23.80
C ALA A 21 -16.39 20.73 -24.50
N LEU A 22 -15.32 20.42 -23.76
CA LEU A 22 -14.02 20.05 -24.36
C LEU A 22 -14.15 18.84 -25.28
N THR A 23 -14.91 17.82 -24.87
CA THR A 23 -15.19 16.65 -25.68
C THR A 23 -15.89 17.02 -27.01
N ALA A 24 -16.85 17.92 -26.96
CA ALA A 24 -17.53 18.42 -28.17
C ALA A 24 -16.61 19.27 -29.07
N LEU A 25 -15.81 20.15 -28.41
CA LEU A 25 -14.85 21.01 -29.16
C LEU A 25 -13.71 20.25 -29.81
N SER A 26 -13.39 19.04 -29.31
CA SER A 26 -12.34 18.21 -29.89
C SER A 26 -12.65 17.74 -31.32
N LEU A 27 -13.89 17.87 -31.79
CA LEU A 27 -14.34 17.44 -33.11
C LEU A 27 -13.92 16.01 -33.50
N GLY A 28 -13.80 15.14 -32.49
CA GLY A 28 -13.34 13.75 -32.65
C GLY A 28 -11.83 13.54 -32.40
N TYR A 29 -11.03 14.60 -32.31
CA TYR A 29 -9.59 14.54 -32.10
C TYR A 29 -9.25 14.64 -30.58
N ARG A 30 -9.91 13.83 -29.75
CA ARG A 30 -9.80 13.89 -28.29
C ARG A 30 -8.38 13.69 -27.78
N SER A 31 -7.70 12.64 -28.29
CA SER A 31 -6.32 12.32 -27.84
C SER A 31 -5.33 13.43 -28.25
N ALA A 32 -5.48 13.98 -29.45
CA ALA A 32 -4.64 15.10 -29.91
C ALA A 32 -4.85 16.36 -29.05
N LEU A 33 -6.09 16.64 -28.64
CA LEU A 33 -6.37 17.74 -27.72
C LEU A 33 -5.83 17.46 -26.32
N ALA A 34 -5.92 16.21 -25.83
CA ALA A 34 -5.33 15.80 -24.57
C ALA A 34 -3.80 15.98 -24.57
N ASP A 35 -3.11 15.59 -25.64
CA ASP A 35 -1.67 15.79 -25.81
C ASP A 35 -1.27 17.27 -25.76
N ILE A 36 -2.01 18.12 -26.46
CA ILE A 36 -1.77 19.58 -26.47
C ILE A 36 -1.95 20.16 -25.06
N LEU A 37 -3.05 19.79 -24.39
CA LEU A 37 -3.31 20.26 -23.04
C LEU A 37 -2.27 19.75 -22.05
N PHE A 38 -1.86 18.49 -22.14
CA PHE A 38 -0.80 17.94 -21.28
C PHE A 38 0.51 18.68 -21.49
N THR A 39 0.93 18.86 -22.74
CA THR A 39 2.16 19.61 -23.06
C THR A 39 2.09 21.05 -22.54
N SER A 40 0.95 21.72 -22.72
CA SER A 40 0.74 23.05 -22.18
C SER A 40 0.80 23.10 -20.65
N THR A 41 0.23 22.09 -19.98
CA THR A 41 0.27 21.97 -18.53
C THR A 41 1.71 21.77 -18.02
N VAL A 42 2.50 20.92 -18.68
CA VAL A 42 3.92 20.70 -18.35
C VAL A 42 4.72 21.99 -18.49
N VAL A 43 4.56 22.70 -19.59
CA VAL A 43 5.25 23.98 -19.84
C VAL A 43 4.83 25.03 -18.81
N SER A 44 3.53 25.16 -18.55
CA SER A 44 3.01 26.09 -17.55
C SER A 44 3.54 25.78 -16.14
N TYR A 45 3.57 24.49 -15.76
CA TYR A 45 4.14 24.05 -14.50
C TYR A 45 5.62 24.45 -14.36
N GLY A 46 6.41 24.27 -15.43
CA GLY A 46 7.81 24.71 -15.46
C GLY A 46 7.97 26.22 -15.28
N ILE A 47 7.15 27.02 -16.00
CA ILE A 47 7.17 28.49 -15.89
C ILE A 47 6.80 28.95 -14.48
N HIS A 48 5.77 28.35 -13.86
CA HIS A 48 5.40 28.65 -12.47
C HIS A 48 6.52 28.30 -11.49
N GLY A 49 7.23 27.18 -11.76
CA GLY A 49 8.41 26.78 -11.00
C GLY A 49 9.53 27.83 -11.04
N GLU A 50 9.87 28.33 -12.22
CA GLU A 50 10.89 29.40 -12.41
C GLU A 50 10.47 30.73 -11.77
N GLU A 51 9.19 31.05 -11.82
CA GLU A 51 8.63 32.27 -11.23
C GLU A 51 8.39 32.15 -9.72
N HIS A 52 8.64 31.00 -9.10
CA HIS A 52 8.33 30.71 -7.69
C HIS A 52 6.85 30.99 -7.35
N ARG A 53 5.94 30.56 -8.22
CA ARG A 53 4.50 30.69 -8.06
C ARG A 53 3.83 29.33 -8.03
N ARG A 54 2.69 29.28 -7.35
CA ARG A 54 1.80 28.12 -7.40
C ARG A 54 1.02 28.11 -8.71
N PHE A 55 0.87 26.94 -9.32
CA PHE A 55 -0.06 26.70 -10.42
C PHE A 55 -1.40 26.24 -9.85
N GLU A 56 -2.31 27.20 -9.60
CA GLU A 56 -3.52 26.97 -8.80
C GLU A 56 -4.47 25.92 -9.37
N PHE A 57 -4.62 25.85 -10.70
CA PHE A 57 -5.60 24.99 -11.36
C PHE A 57 -5.01 23.76 -12.03
N VAL A 58 -3.82 23.32 -11.62
CA VAL A 58 -3.16 22.19 -12.27
C VAL A 58 -4.00 20.90 -12.18
N GLY A 59 -4.68 20.68 -11.06
CA GLY A 59 -5.54 19.52 -10.87
C GLY A 59 -6.71 19.50 -11.86
N GLU A 60 -7.36 20.63 -12.08
CA GLU A 60 -8.47 20.78 -13.02
C GLU A 60 -8.02 20.61 -14.48
N TYR A 61 -6.79 21.03 -14.82
CA TYR A 61 -6.19 20.72 -16.12
C TYR A 61 -5.99 19.21 -16.28
N LEU A 62 -5.46 18.53 -15.28
CA LEU A 62 -5.28 17.07 -15.32
C LEU A 62 -6.63 16.35 -15.45
N ASP A 63 -7.64 16.76 -14.68
CA ASP A 63 -9.00 16.22 -14.78
C ASP A 63 -9.58 16.37 -16.21
N SER A 64 -9.34 17.52 -16.83
CA SER A 64 -9.78 17.79 -18.20
C SER A 64 -9.08 16.90 -19.22
N ILE A 65 -7.78 16.68 -19.05
CA ILE A 65 -6.98 15.82 -19.93
C ILE A 65 -7.47 14.37 -19.84
N VAL A 66 -7.65 13.82 -18.61
CA VAL A 66 -8.10 12.44 -18.44
C VAL A 66 -9.58 12.24 -18.79
N ALA A 67 -10.37 13.30 -18.83
CA ALA A 67 -11.74 13.26 -19.37
C ALA A 67 -11.76 13.18 -20.91
N LEU A 68 -10.80 13.80 -21.59
CA LEU A 68 -10.63 13.72 -23.04
C LEU A 68 -10.08 12.37 -23.46
N ASP A 69 -9.02 11.90 -22.79
CA ASP A 69 -8.39 10.61 -23.05
C ASP A 69 -8.11 9.84 -21.75
N PRO A 70 -9.03 8.97 -21.32
CA PRO A 70 -8.86 8.18 -20.10
C PRO A 70 -7.68 7.18 -20.15
N HIS A 71 -7.18 6.84 -21.34
CA HIS A 71 -6.05 5.92 -21.50
C HIS A 71 -4.70 6.63 -21.67
N PHE A 72 -4.66 7.94 -21.47
CA PHE A 72 -3.42 8.68 -21.50
C PHE A 72 -2.65 8.51 -20.19
N CYS A 73 -2.01 7.35 -20.03
CA CYS A 73 -1.37 6.89 -18.79
C CYS A 73 -0.32 7.86 -18.23
N GLN A 74 0.33 8.63 -19.09
CA GLN A 74 1.37 9.58 -18.68
C GLN A 74 0.80 10.69 -17.79
N THR A 75 -0.43 11.14 -18.03
CA THR A 75 -1.08 12.15 -17.18
C THR A 75 -1.21 11.66 -15.73
N TYR A 76 -1.61 10.42 -15.54
CA TYR A 76 -1.75 9.84 -14.20
C TYR A 76 -0.39 9.64 -13.51
N ARG A 77 0.66 9.25 -14.27
CA ARG A 77 2.01 9.06 -13.69
C ARG A 77 2.58 10.32 -13.05
N TYR A 78 2.21 11.49 -13.56
CA TYR A 78 2.71 12.78 -13.09
C TYR A 78 1.70 13.55 -12.24
N ALA A 79 0.52 12.99 -11.98
CA ALA A 79 -0.54 13.69 -11.25
C ALA A 79 -0.12 14.13 -9.85
N ASP A 80 0.50 13.23 -9.09
CA ASP A 80 1.04 13.53 -7.76
C ASP A 80 2.12 14.62 -7.84
N THR A 81 3.01 14.52 -8.81
CA THR A 81 4.11 15.47 -9.00
C THR A 81 3.57 16.88 -9.24
N PHE A 82 2.63 17.05 -10.15
CA PHE A 82 2.08 18.36 -10.47
C PHE A 82 1.22 18.95 -9.36
N ILE A 83 0.48 18.12 -8.63
CA ILE A 83 -0.42 18.62 -7.58
C ILE A 83 0.35 18.91 -6.29
N ILE A 84 1.29 18.04 -5.90
CA ILE A 84 1.94 18.08 -4.59
C ILE A 84 3.21 18.94 -4.59
N TYR A 85 4.04 18.83 -5.64
CA TYR A 85 5.33 19.52 -5.67
C TYR A 85 5.24 20.87 -6.37
N GLN A 86 4.47 21.78 -5.75
CA GLN A 86 4.35 23.16 -6.21
C GLN A 86 5.52 24.04 -5.72
N ALA A 87 5.86 25.05 -6.50
CA ALA A 87 6.96 25.97 -6.17
C ALA A 87 6.67 26.84 -4.94
N GLU A 88 5.39 27.07 -4.64
CA GLU A 88 4.94 27.87 -3.48
C GLU A 88 3.80 27.16 -2.76
N GLY A 89 3.81 27.25 -1.44
CA GLY A 89 2.80 26.68 -0.55
C GLY A 89 3.10 25.22 -0.19
N THR A 90 2.42 24.75 0.83
CA THR A 90 2.41 23.32 1.23
C THR A 90 1.09 22.71 0.80
N PRO A 91 1.10 21.49 0.23
CA PRO A 91 -0.14 20.81 -0.14
C PRO A 91 -0.99 20.53 1.10
N GLY A 92 -2.29 20.70 0.96
CA GLY A 92 -3.27 20.37 1.99
C GLY A 92 -3.86 18.97 1.76
N PRO A 93 -4.72 18.50 2.70
CA PRO A 93 -5.38 17.21 2.58
C PRO A 93 -6.24 17.05 1.31
N ASP A 94 -6.82 18.14 0.81
CA ASP A 94 -7.69 18.09 -0.38
C ASP A 94 -6.88 17.85 -1.66
N GLU A 95 -5.70 18.45 -1.78
CA GLU A 95 -4.76 18.17 -2.88
C GLU A 95 -4.27 16.71 -2.84
N VAL A 96 -3.99 16.18 -1.65
CA VAL A 96 -3.63 14.76 -1.49
C VAL A 96 -4.74 13.85 -1.97
N ARG A 97 -5.98 14.11 -1.55
CA ARG A 97 -7.15 13.34 -2.00
C ARG A 97 -7.42 13.48 -3.49
N HIS A 98 -7.12 14.65 -4.07
CA HIS A 98 -7.24 14.87 -5.51
C HIS A 98 -6.20 14.03 -6.27
N ALA A 99 -4.94 14.11 -5.87
CA ALA A 99 -3.88 13.30 -6.45
C ALA A 99 -4.17 11.79 -6.32
N GLN A 100 -4.65 11.34 -5.15
CA GLN A 100 -5.05 9.97 -4.92
C GLN A 100 -6.13 9.52 -5.91
N ARG A 101 -7.22 10.28 -6.06
CA ARG A 101 -8.30 9.92 -7.00
C ARG A 101 -7.83 9.80 -8.45
N LEU A 102 -6.93 10.70 -8.88
CA LEU A 102 -6.35 10.63 -10.23
C LEU A 102 -5.48 9.37 -10.39
N LEU A 103 -4.62 9.08 -9.41
CA LEU A 103 -3.79 7.89 -9.43
C LEU A 103 -4.62 6.61 -9.43
N GLU A 104 -5.63 6.48 -8.57
CA GLU A 104 -6.54 5.33 -8.50
C GLU A 104 -7.25 5.11 -9.85
N ARG A 105 -7.78 6.19 -10.44
CA ARG A 105 -8.37 6.12 -11.79
C ARG A 105 -7.34 5.68 -12.83
N GLY A 106 -6.12 6.15 -12.71
CA GLY A 106 -5.02 5.73 -13.60
C GLY A 106 -4.72 4.25 -13.50
N LEU A 107 -4.71 3.68 -12.27
CA LEU A 107 -4.51 2.24 -12.06
C LEU A 107 -5.61 1.39 -12.71
N GLU A 108 -6.85 1.91 -12.74
CA GLU A 108 -7.96 1.25 -13.43
C GLU A 108 -7.84 1.33 -14.96
N MET A 109 -7.48 2.49 -15.49
CA MET A 109 -7.40 2.72 -16.94
C MET A 109 -6.13 2.14 -17.56
N CYS A 110 -5.05 2.03 -16.79
CA CYS A 110 -3.72 1.58 -17.25
C CYS A 110 -3.19 0.42 -16.36
N PRO A 111 -3.90 -0.72 -16.27
CA PRO A 111 -3.64 -1.78 -15.27
C PRO A 111 -2.30 -2.51 -15.45
N TYR A 112 -1.64 -2.36 -16.61
CA TYR A 112 -0.35 -2.99 -16.91
C TYR A 112 0.82 -2.02 -16.89
N ASP A 113 0.61 -0.77 -16.50
CA ASP A 113 1.65 0.25 -16.42
C ASP A 113 2.41 0.16 -15.10
N ALA A 114 3.48 -0.64 -15.07
CA ALA A 114 4.29 -0.86 -13.88
C ALA A 114 4.84 0.45 -13.26
N ALA A 115 5.19 1.44 -14.10
CA ALA A 115 5.69 2.73 -13.64
C ALA A 115 4.62 3.54 -12.91
N LEU A 116 3.36 3.49 -13.40
CA LEU A 116 2.23 4.13 -12.74
C LEU A 116 1.91 3.44 -11.40
N TRP A 117 1.88 2.09 -11.36
CA TRP A 117 1.69 1.35 -10.12
C TRP A 117 2.74 1.71 -9.08
N LEU A 118 3.98 1.89 -9.53
CA LEU A 118 5.09 2.28 -8.68
C LEU A 118 4.93 3.69 -8.12
N SER A 119 4.69 4.68 -8.98
CA SER A 119 4.47 6.08 -8.61
C SER A 119 3.29 6.22 -7.64
N ALA A 120 2.14 5.62 -7.97
CA ALA A 120 0.96 5.63 -7.13
C ALA A 120 1.22 4.99 -5.75
N GLY A 121 1.90 3.84 -5.74
CA GLY A 121 2.25 3.17 -4.49
C GLY A 121 3.21 3.97 -3.62
N GLN A 122 4.21 4.63 -4.20
CA GLN A 122 5.12 5.53 -3.48
C GLN A 122 4.38 6.73 -2.89
N PHE A 123 3.52 7.35 -3.68
CA PHE A 123 2.71 8.46 -3.24
C PHE A 123 1.84 8.06 -2.04
N MET A 124 1.03 7.02 -2.18
CA MET A 124 0.10 6.58 -1.14
C MET A 124 0.82 6.11 0.12
N ALA A 125 1.92 5.35 -0.01
CA ALA A 125 2.62 4.79 1.15
C ALA A 125 3.43 5.81 1.94
N PHE A 126 4.05 6.80 1.27
CA PHE A 126 5.09 7.62 1.89
C PHE A 126 4.87 9.13 1.77
N ILE A 127 4.36 9.61 0.63
CA ILE A 127 4.30 11.05 0.35
C ILE A 127 2.99 11.63 0.86
N GLY A 128 1.86 11.13 0.37
CA GLY A 128 0.53 11.67 0.69
C GLY A 128 0.22 11.63 2.18
N THR A 129 0.69 10.59 2.88
CA THR A 129 0.50 10.45 4.34
C THR A 129 1.13 11.56 5.17
N GLN A 130 2.12 12.29 4.63
CA GLN A 130 2.78 13.38 5.36
C GLN A 130 1.89 14.63 5.46
N PHE A 131 0.95 14.81 4.53
CA PHE A 131 0.10 16.00 4.41
C PHE A 131 -1.34 15.77 4.92
N LEU A 132 -1.68 14.55 5.32
CA LEU A 132 -2.95 14.24 5.97
C LEU A 132 -2.87 14.52 7.47
N THR A 133 -4.01 14.82 8.11
CA THR A 133 -4.10 15.08 9.54
C THR A 133 -4.75 13.94 10.32
N ASP A 134 -5.68 13.20 9.70
CA ASP A 134 -6.36 12.06 10.33
C ASP A 134 -5.47 10.81 10.27
N GLU A 135 -5.16 10.25 11.44
CA GLU A 135 -4.33 9.05 11.55
C GLU A 135 -4.97 7.80 10.91
N ARG A 136 -6.30 7.70 10.91
CA ARG A 136 -7.00 6.59 10.26
C ARG A 136 -6.88 6.68 8.73
N GLU A 137 -7.03 7.89 8.19
CA GLU A 137 -6.87 8.14 6.76
C GLU A 137 -5.42 7.88 6.31
N LYS A 138 -4.43 8.28 7.13
CA LYS A 138 -3.01 7.97 6.89
C LYS A 138 -2.74 6.47 6.83
N GLU A 139 -3.27 5.72 7.81
CA GLU A 139 -3.09 4.27 7.90
C GLU A 139 -3.73 3.57 6.71
N GLN A 140 -4.95 3.96 6.34
CA GLN A 140 -5.66 3.43 5.17
C GLN A 140 -4.89 3.72 3.89
N LEU A 141 -4.46 4.97 3.67
CA LEU A 141 -3.70 5.35 2.48
C LEU A 141 -2.37 4.58 2.39
N ARG A 142 -1.69 4.40 3.53
CA ARG A 142 -0.44 3.63 3.61
C ARG A 142 -0.64 2.15 3.27
N SER A 143 -1.72 1.56 3.76
CA SER A 143 -2.08 0.17 3.48
C SER A 143 -2.38 -0.04 1.99
N GLU A 144 -3.13 0.87 1.38
CA GLU A 144 -3.42 0.86 -0.06
C GLU A 144 -2.13 1.04 -0.88
N GLY A 145 -1.27 1.97 -0.48
CA GLY A 145 0.04 2.18 -1.09
C GLY A 145 0.93 0.93 -1.04
N ALA A 146 0.92 0.20 0.07
CA ALA A 146 1.66 -1.06 0.17
C ALA A 146 1.16 -2.13 -0.80
N LYS A 147 -0.16 -2.27 -0.99
CA LYS A 147 -0.76 -3.18 -1.98
C LYS A 147 -0.41 -2.75 -3.41
N THR A 148 -0.44 -1.46 -3.66
CA THR A 148 -0.09 -0.86 -4.97
C THR A 148 1.38 -1.11 -5.32
N LEU A 149 2.30 -0.93 -4.36
CA LEU A 149 3.72 -1.29 -4.52
C LEU A 149 3.93 -2.78 -4.76
N ALA A 150 3.17 -3.63 -4.08
CA ALA A 150 3.21 -5.07 -4.31
C ALA A 150 2.83 -5.41 -5.77
N ARG A 151 1.81 -4.76 -6.31
CA ARG A 151 1.40 -4.95 -7.71
C ARG A 151 2.44 -4.41 -8.69
N ALA A 152 3.07 -3.28 -8.41
CA ALA A 152 4.17 -2.76 -9.21
C ALA A 152 5.32 -3.77 -9.33
N ALA A 153 5.68 -4.42 -8.23
CA ALA A 153 6.70 -5.47 -8.21
C ALA A 153 6.30 -6.70 -9.05
N GLU A 154 5.02 -7.12 -8.99
CA GLU A 154 4.50 -8.22 -9.81
C GLU A 154 4.56 -7.92 -11.31
N LEU A 155 4.40 -6.66 -11.71
CA LEU A 155 4.46 -6.22 -13.10
C LEU A 155 5.89 -6.07 -13.63
N GLY A 156 6.90 -6.24 -12.78
CA GLY A 156 8.30 -6.21 -13.18
C GLY A 156 8.79 -4.82 -13.57
N SER A 157 8.64 -3.82 -12.70
CA SER A 157 9.21 -2.50 -12.97
C SER A 157 10.75 -2.57 -12.95
N ASP A 158 11.40 -2.16 -14.05
CA ASP A 158 12.88 -2.11 -14.20
C ASP A 158 13.57 -1.08 -13.31
N ASN A 159 12.92 -0.60 -12.28
CA ASN A 159 13.43 0.48 -11.45
C ASN A 159 14.43 -0.06 -10.42
N GLN A 160 15.64 0.47 -10.41
CA GLN A 160 16.70 0.16 -9.43
C GLN A 160 16.27 0.36 -7.96
N ASN A 161 15.21 1.12 -7.73
CA ASN A 161 14.62 1.34 -6.41
C ASN A 161 13.61 0.27 -5.99
N LEU A 162 13.31 -0.72 -6.83
CA LEU A 162 12.34 -1.78 -6.51
C LEU A 162 12.73 -2.56 -5.24
N GLN A 163 14.04 -2.75 -5.00
CA GLN A 163 14.57 -3.38 -3.79
C GLN A 163 14.12 -2.68 -2.52
N TRP A 164 14.32 -1.35 -2.49
CA TRP A 164 13.96 -0.54 -1.33
C TRP A 164 12.44 -0.52 -1.14
N GLN A 165 11.69 -0.42 -2.22
CA GLN A 165 10.23 -0.35 -2.20
C GLN A 165 9.60 -1.68 -1.75
N ALA A 166 10.10 -2.80 -2.25
CA ALA A 166 9.65 -4.13 -1.82
C ALA A 166 9.89 -4.34 -0.32
N THR A 167 11.06 -3.94 0.17
CA THR A 167 11.41 -4.04 1.59
C THR A 167 10.55 -3.11 2.45
N ALA A 168 10.27 -1.91 1.95
CA ALA A 168 9.43 -0.92 2.62
C ALA A 168 7.95 -1.36 2.67
N ALA A 169 7.40 -1.87 1.57
CA ALA A 169 6.04 -2.42 1.53
C ALA A 169 5.88 -3.59 2.50
N ALA A 170 6.84 -4.53 2.52
CA ALA A 170 6.84 -5.62 3.49
C ALA A 170 6.93 -5.12 4.94
N GLY A 171 7.66 -4.04 5.18
CA GLY A 171 7.74 -3.37 6.48
C GLY A 171 6.41 -2.78 6.92
N ILE A 172 5.62 -2.20 6.00
CA ILE A 172 4.28 -1.67 6.26
C ILE A 172 3.33 -2.83 6.64
N PHE A 173 3.24 -3.88 5.82
CA PHE A 173 2.42 -5.05 6.12
C PHE A 173 2.76 -5.67 7.48
N THR A 174 4.04 -5.72 7.85
CA THR A 174 4.47 -6.26 9.14
C THR A 174 4.00 -5.40 10.31
N ARG A 175 4.05 -4.07 10.20
CA ARG A 175 3.58 -3.13 11.22
C ARG A 175 2.07 -3.18 11.42
N GLU A 176 1.32 -3.35 10.36
CA GLU A 176 -0.14 -3.55 10.39
C GLU A 176 -0.56 -4.91 10.96
N GLY A 177 0.39 -5.74 11.39
CA GLY A 177 0.13 -7.08 11.90
C GLY A 177 -0.15 -8.12 10.82
N ASN A 178 -0.10 -7.74 9.54
CA ASN A 178 -0.34 -8.62 8.40
C ASN A 178 0.95 -9.28 7.91
N ARG A 179 1.60 -9.99 8.82
CA ARG A 179 2.89 -10.66 8.55
C ARG A 179 2.81 -11.71 7.45
N GLU A 180 1.66 -12.37 7.32
CA GLU A 180 1.45 -13.37 6.27
C GLU A 180 1.40 -12.72 4.88
N ALA A 181 0.77 -11.55 4.75
CA ALA A 181 0.80 -10.77 3.51
C ALA A 181 2.22 -10.28 3.19
N ALA A 182 3.01 -9.88 4.19
CA ALA A 182 4.41 -9.50 3.99
C ALA A 182 5.24 -10.67 3.45
N ILE A 183 5.08 -11.87 4.02
CA ILE A 183 5.78 -13.08 3.56
C ILE A 183 5.35 -13.44 2.13
N ALA A 184 4.05 -13.51 1.86
CA ALA A 184 3.52 -13.84 0.53
C ALA A 184 3.99 -12.85 -0.54
N PHE A 185 4.03 -11.56 -0.20
CA PHE A 185 4.54 -10.52 -1.08
C PHE A 185 6.04 -10.70 -1.39
N LEU A 186 6.87 -10.89 -0.37
CA LEU A 186 8.31 -11.09 -0.56
C LEU A 186 8.62 -12.38 -1.32
N GLU A 187 7.84 -13.47 -1.13
CA GLU A 187 7.96 -14.70 -1.91
C GLU A 187 7.70 -14.47 -3.40
N ARG A 188 6.71 -13.64 -3.74
CA ARG A 188 6.45 -13.26 -5.14
C ARG A 188 7.58 -12.42 -5.71
N VAL A 189 8.04 -11.39 -4.99
CA VAL A 189 9.20 -10.57 -5.42
C VAL A 189 10.40 -11.46 -5.69
N TYR A 190 10.69 -12.41 -4.80
CA TYR A 190 11.77 -13.38 -4.97
C TYR A 190 11.62 -14.24 -6.23
N SER A 191 10.39 -14.62 -6.58
CA SER A 191 10.11 -15.49 -7.73
C SER A 191 10.17 -14.79 -9.09
N VAL A 192 9.92 -13.47 -9.12
CA VAL A 192 9.84 -12.71 -10.40
C VAL A 192 11.07 -11.87 -10.69
N THR A 193 11.95 -11.64 -9.72
CA THR A 193 13.16 -10.84 -9.94
C THR A 193 14.32 -11.69 -10.45
N ASP A 194 15.08 -11.13 -11.38
CA ASP A 194 16.35 -11.73 -11.87
C ASP A 194 17.58 -11.10 -11.22
N ASP A 195 17.40 -10.05 -10.40
CA ASP A 195 18.47 -9.38 -9.67
C ASP A 195 18.91 -10.22 -8.46
N GLU A 196 20.12 -10.79 -8.54
CA GLU A 196 20.69 -11.64 -7.49
C GLU A 196 20.90 -10.89 -6.16
N GLN A 197 21.18 -9.58 -6.20
CA GLN A 197 21.34 -8.79 -4.97
C GLN A 197 19.98 -8.56 -4.30
N LEU A 198 18.94 -8.30 -5.08
CA LEU A 198 17.57 -8.21 -4.59
C LEU A 198 17.10 -9.55 -4.02
N LYS A 199 17.35 -10.67 -4.70
CA LYS A 199 17.05 -12.02 -4.19
C LYS A 199 17.68 -12.26 -2.83
N ALA A 200 18.97 -11.94 -2.67
CA ALA A 200 19.67 -12.11 -1.39
C ALA A 200 19.04 -11.28 -0.27
N ASN A 201 18.71 -10.01 -0.53
CA ASN A 201 18.08 -9.12 0.44
C ASN A 201 16.67 -9.59 0.82
N VAL A 202 15.88 -10.00 -0.17
CA VAL A 202 14.52 -10.53 0.04
C VAL A 202 14.56 -11.85 0.82
N ALA A 203 15.48 -12.75 0.50
CA ALA A 203 15.67 -14.01 1.22
C ALA A 203 16.00 -13.77 2.69
N ALA A 204 16.95 -12.88 2.99
CA ALA A 204 17.30 -12.53 4.36
C ALA A 204 16.10 -11.95 5.13
N LYS A 205 15.28 -11.13 4.49
CA LYS A 205 14.08 -10.56 5.11
C LYS A 205 12.99 -11.62 5.34
N LEU A 206 12.80 -12.53 4.39
CA LEU A 206 11.89 -13.68 4.52
C LEU A 206 12.28 -14.57 5.69
N ASP A 207 13.55 -14.91 5.82
CA ASP A 207 14.04 -15.73 6.92
C ASP A 207 13.80 -15.07 8.27
N ALA A 208 14.09 -13.77 8.40
CA ALA A 208 13.82 -13.02 9.61
C ALA A 208 12.33 -13.04 9.99
N LEU A 209 11.41 -12.80 9.04
CA LEU A 209 9.97 -12.82 9.28
C LEU A 209 9.45 -14.21 9.66
N ARG A 210 9.99 -15.26 9.04
CA ARG A 210 9.65 -16.65 9.33
C ARG A 210 10.12 -17.07 10.73
N GLU A 211 11.34 -16.67 11.13
CA GLU A 211 11.86 -16.92 12.47
C GLU A 211 11.04 -16.20 13.55
N GLU A 212 10.67 -14.93 13.33
CA GLU A 212 9.79 -14.23 14.24
C GLU A 212 8.42 -14.90 14.36
N GLN A 213 7.86 -15.41 13.25
CA GLN A 213 6.61 -16.15 13.25
C GLN A 213 6.71 -17.44 14.04
N ARG A 214 7.82 -18.20 13.85
CA ARG A 214 8.11 -19.43 14.62
C ARG A 214 8.24 -19.14 16.11
N ALA A 215 9.01 -18.11 16.48
CA ALA A 215 9.19 -17.69 17.87
C ALA A 215 7.87 -17.27 18.52
N SER A 216 7.05 -16.50 17.82
CA SER A 216 5.73 -16.08 18.29
C SER A 216 4.78 -17.27 18.49
N ARG A 217 4.76 -18.23 17.59
CA ARG A 217 3.98 -19.48 17.73
C ARG A 217 4.49 -20.32 18.90
N ALA A 218 5.80 -20.48 19.05
CA ALA A 218 6.40 -21.21 20.16
C ALA A 218 6.07 -20.56 21.50
N LYS A 219 6.14 -19.23 21.61
CA LYS A 219 5.76 -18.49 22.81
C LYS A 219 4.29 -18.73 23.17
N ARG A 220 3.35 -18.57 22.22
CA ARG A 220 1.92 -18.81 22.46
C ARG A 220 1.65 -20.24 22.93
N ARG A 221 2.34 -21.25 22.36
CA ARG A 221 2.22 -22.64 22.80
C ARG A 221 2.73 -22.82 24.24
N ALA A 222 3.86 -22.20 24.57
CA ALA A 222 4.41 -22.24 25.92
C ALA A 222 3.49 -21.56 26.94
N ASP A 223 2.91 -20.42 26.61
CA ASP A 223 1.98 -19.69 27.47
C ASP A 223 0.70 -20.50 27.72
N ALA A 224 0.11 -21.08 26.66
CA ALA A 224 -1.06 -21.97 26.77
C ALA A 224 -0.75 -23.21 27.62
N PHE A 225 0.41 -23.82 27.46
CA PHE A 225 0.86 -24.95 28.26
C PHE A 225 1.05 -24.57 29.74
N ASN A 226 1.67 -23.41 30.02
CA ASN A 226 1.89 -22.93 31.38
C ASN A 226 0.57 -22.60 32.09
N GLU A 227 -0.42 -22.04 31.35
CA GLU A 227 -1.75 -21.77 31.88
C GLU A 227 -2.46 -23.07 32.27
N LEU A 228 -2.44 -24.08 31.40
CA LEU A 228 -3.01 -25.41 31.70
C LEU A 228 -2.35 -26.05 32.92
N TRP A 229 -1.02 -26.06 32.96
CA TRP A 229 -0.29 -26.68 34.04
C TRP A 229 -0.57 -26.04 35.42
N ARG A 230 -0.69 -24.70 35.49
CA ARG A 230 -0.98 -23.99 36.75
C ARG A 230 -2.41 -24.11 37.23
N ARG A 231 -3.36 -24.14 36.29
CA ARG A 231 -4.79 -24.11 36.57
C ARG A 231 -5.34 -25.47 36.95
N ASP A 232 -5.04 -26.48 36.15
CA ASP A 232 -5.73 -27.76 36.22
C ASP A 232 -4.94 -28.84 36.99
N LEU A 233 -3.62 -28.76 37.02
CA LEU A 233 -2.75 -29.78 37.62
C LEU A 233 -1.61 -29.20 38.49
N PRO A 234 -1.92 -28.47 39.57
CA PRO A 234 -0.93 -27.72 40.36
C PRO A 234 0.09 -28.63 41.08
N PHE A 235 -0.25 -29.88 41.34
CA PHE A 235 0.62 -30.82 42.02
C PHE A 235 1.43 -31.75 41.12
N VAL A 236 1.20 -31.68 39.81
CA VAL A 236 1.93 -32.50 38.85
C VAL A 236 3.12 -31.71 38.31
N SER A 237 4.31 -32.27 38.30
CA SER A 237 5.48 -31.61 37.74
C SER A 237 5.29 -31.38 36.23
N ARG A 238 5.87 -30.31 35.69
CA ARG A 238 5.82 -29.95 34.30
C ARG A 238 6.24 -31.12 33.37
N THR A 239 7.27 -31.87 33.76
CA THR A 239 7.76 -33.05 33.05
C THR A 239 6.72 -34.17 33.04
N LYS A 240 6.05 -34.44 34.15
CA LYS A 240 5.01 -35.45 34.23
C LYS A 240 3.78 -35.07 33.41
N LEU A 241 3.41 -33.79 33.40
CA LEU A 241 2.33 -33.28 32.57
C LEU A 241 2.60 -33.51 31.09
N LEU A 242 3.83 -33.26 30.62
CA LEU A 242 4.22 -33.54 29.24
C LEU A 242 4.08 -35.02 28.87
N VAL A 243 4.38 -35.93 29.79
CA VAL A 243 4.24 -37.37 29.56
C VAL A 243 2.78 -37.82 29.55
N LEU A 244 1.92 -37.22 30.37
CA LEU A 244 0.49 -37.53 30.41
C LEU A 244 -0.27 -37.17 29.13
N GLY A 245 0.28 -36.24 28.37
CA GLY A 245 -0.34 -35.73 27.14
C GLY A 245 -1.41 -34.63 27.39
N PRO A 246 -1.94 -34.06 26.32
CA PRO A 246 -2.94 -33.01 26.38
C PRO A 246 -4.30 -33.55 26.89
N PRO A 247 -5.19 -32.66 27.37
CA PRO A 247 -6.53 -33.05 27.78
C PRO A 247 -7.27 -33.81 26.69
N PHE A 248 -7.83 -34.97 27.05
CA PHE A 248 -8.57 -35.83 26.12
C PHE A 248 -9.92 -36.23 26.70
N GLU A 249 -11.00 -35.81 26.07
CA GLU A 249 -12.37 -36.14 26.45
C GLU A 249 -12.91 -37.27 25.58
N ALA A 250 -12.62 -38.51 25.93
CA ALA A 250 -12.96 -39.70 25.15
C ALA A 250 -14.40 -39.74 24.63
N PRO A 251 -15.45 -39.37 25.38
CA PRO A 251 -16.84 -39.39 24.86
C PRO A 251 -17.08 -38.43 23.69
N ARG A 252 -16.38 -37.30 23.66
CA ARG A 252 -16.51 -36.32 22.59
C ARG A 252 -15.59 -36.60 21.41
N CYS A 253 -14.46 -37.22 21.67
CA CYS A 253 -13.47 -37.50 20.64
C CYS A 253 -13.76 -38.75 19.80
N SER A 254 -14.69 -39.60 20.24
CA SER A 254 -15.17 -40.76 19.49
C SER A 254 -16.30 -40.45 18.53
N GLY A 255 -16.91 -39.23 18.61
CA GLY A 255 -17.95 -38.76 17.72
C GLY A 255 -17.43 -38.10 16.45
N GLY A 256 -18.35 -37.72 15.55
CA GLY A 256 -18.03 -37.03 14.28
C GLY A 256 -17.55 -35.59 14.45
N ASP A 257 -17.95 -34.93 15.54
CA ASP A 257 -17.52 -33.57 15.88
C ASP A 257 -16.37 -33.63 16.89
N ARG A 258 -15.13 -33.50 16.40
CA ARG A 258 -13.91 -33.60 17.18
C ARG A 258 -13.29 -32.20 17.40
N PRO A 259 -13.62 -31.49 18.50
CA PRO A 259 -13.01 -30.22 18.76
C PRO A 259 -11.48 -30.39 18.95
N ALA A 260 -10.71 -29.76 18.08
CA ALA A 260 -9.23 -29.93 18.04
C ALA A 260 -8.54 -29.58 19.36
N ASN A 261 -9.09 -28.64 20.14
CA ASN A 261 -8.58 -28.23 21.44
C ASN A 261 -8.81 -29.25 22.56
N ARG A 262 -9.72 -30.25 22.38
CA ARG A 262 -10.06 -31.29 23.38
C ARG A 262 -9.76 -32.71 22.93
N CYS A 263 -9.40 -32.88 21.65
CA CYS A 263 -9.12 -34.17 21.05
C CYS A 263 -7.72 -34.25 20.42
N ALA A 264 -6.82 -33.37 20.82
CA ALA A 264 -5.46 -33.36 20.33
C ALA A 264 -4.70 -34.64 20.79
N GLN A 265 -3.94 -35.23 19.86
CA GLN A 265 -3.13 -36.41 20.15
C GLN A 265 -1.75 -36.08 20.73
N SER A 266 -1.33 -34.83 20.59
CA SER A 266 -0.05 -34.33 21.10
C SER A 266 -0.17 -32.92 21.65
N TRP A 267 0.78 -32.52 22.51
CA TRP A 267 0.89 -31.14 22.99
C TRP A 267 1.11 -30.13 21.86
N LEU A 268 1.68 -30.55 20.75
CA LEU A 268 1.85 -29.71 19.56
C LEU A 268 0.51 -29.43 18.88
N ASP A 269 -0.31 -30.46 18.70
CA ASP A 269 -1.64 -30.32 18.10
C ASP A 269 -2.58 -29.52 19.01
N TRP A 270 -2.50 -29.76 20.32
CA TRP A 270 -3.25 -29.00 21.29
C TRP A 270 -2.86 -27.52 21.29
N GLY A 271 -1.57 -27.20 21.28
CA GLY A 271 -1.07 -25.84 21.21
C GLY A 271 -1.47 -25.13 19.91
N ALA A 272 -1.46 -25.84 18.77
CA ALA A 272 -1.96 -25.31 17.50
C ALA A 272 -3.45 -24.99 17.55
N ALA A 273 -4.26 -25.92 18.07
CA ALA A 273 -5.71 -25.72 18.20
C ALA A 273 -6.10 -24.55 19.12
N GLN A 274 -5.28 -24.21 20.12
CA GLN A 274 -5.49 -23.04 20.98
C GLN A 274 -5.18 -21.71 20.28
N THR A 275 -4.26 -21.72 19.31
CA THR A 275 -3.88 -20.51 18.56
C THR A 275 -4.86 -20.18 17.44
N ASP A 276 -5.60 -21.15 16.94
CA ASP A 276 -6.58 -20.98 15.85
C ASP A 276 -7.97 -20.56 16.36
N GLN A 277 -8.21 -20.55 17.67
CA GLN A 277 -9.45 -20.01 18.22
C GLN A 277 -9.40 -18.47 18.25
N PRO A 278 -10.38 -17.77 17.62
CA PRO A 278 -10.51 -16.34 17.83
C PRO A 278 -10.72 -16.09 19.34
N MET A 279 -9.97 -15.16 19.91
CA MET A 279 -10.10 -14.77 21.30
C MET A 279 -11.55 -14.29 21.53
N SER A 280 -12.42 -15.19 22.05
CA SER A 280 -13.71 -14.77 22.57
C SER A 280 -13.43 -13.87 23.77
N ARG A 281 -13.79 -12.60 23.66
CA ARG A 281 -13.74 -11.65 24.80
C ARG A 281 -14.55 -12.29 25.94
N ARG A 282 -13.86 -12.75 26.97
CA ARG A 282 -14.52 -13.03 28.23
C ARG A 282 -14.83 -11.69 28.89
N HIS A 283 -16.11 -11.45 29.09
CA HIS A 283 -16.63 -10.39 29.95
C HIS A 283 -16.25 -10.61 31.41
#